data_6b902e1d542424fb7be393f8b26d30d4
#
_entry.id   6b902e1d542424fb7be393f8b26d30d4
#
_cell.length_a   1.000
_cell.length_b   1.000
_cell.length_c   1.000
_cell.angle_alpha   90.00
_cell.angle_beta   90.00
_cell.angle_gamma   90.00
#
_symmetry.space_group_name_H-M   'P 1'
#
loop_
_entity.id
_entity.type
_entity.pdbx_description
1 polymer ?
#
loop_
_entity_poly.entity_id
_entity_poly.type
_entity_poly.pdbx_seq_one_letter_code
_entity_poly.pdbx_strand_id
1 'polypeptide(L)' 'SPFEKTRAKSMAEEKFTQALKADKKFVLEKEKMKKVNQEKMAKLKALRLAKEASESA' A
#
# COMPACT_ATOMS: atom_id res chain seq x y z
N SER A 1 37.65 -10.38 15.66
CA SER A 1 37.44 -11.77 16.07
C SER A 1 36.32 -12.40 15.24
N PRO A 2 36.31 -13.71 15.03
CA PRO A 2 35.24 -14.36 14.26
C PRO A 2 33.86 -14.19 14.88
N PHE A 3 33.82 -14.06 16.19
CA PHE A 3 32.57 -13.81 16.92
C PHE A 3 31.97 -12.45 16.60
N GLU A 4 32.78 -11.41 16.55
CA GLU A 4 32.34 -10.05 16.21
C GLU A 4 31.86 -9.95 14.77
N LYS A 5 32.53 -10.62 13.83
CA LYS A 5 32.12 -10.67 12.42
C LYS A 5 30.79 -11.35 12.26
N THR A 6 30.55 -12.45 12.97
CA THR A 6 29.28 -13.17 12.96
C THR A 6 28.14 -12.31 13.51
N ARG A 7 28.41 -11.61 14.62
CA ARG A 7 27.44 -10.69 15.24
C ARG A 7 27.06 -9.54 14.29
N ALA A 8 28.06 -8.91 13.67
CA ALA A 8 27.84 -7.81 12.73
C ALA A 8 27.03 -8.28 11.53
N LYS A 9 27.31 -9.45 10.99
CA LYS A 9 26.56 -10.05 9.88
C LYS A 9 25.11 -10.32 10.26
N SER A 10 24.89 -10.90 11.44
CA SER A 10 23.55 -11.19 11.95
C SER A 10 22.72 -9.92 12.13
N MET A 11 23.30 -8.85 12.67
CA MET A 11 22.64 -7.57 12.82
C MET A 11 22.29 -6.94 11.47
N ALA A 12 23.18 -7.03 10.49
CA ALA A 12 22.96 -6.52 9.15
C ALA A 12 21.81 -7.28 8.45
N GLU A 13 21.77 -8.60 8.59
CA GLU A 13 20.69 -9.44 8.05
C GLU A 13 19.35 -9.11 8.68
N GLU A 14 19.32 -8.88 9.99
CA GLU A 14 18.13 -8.49 10.72
C GLU A 14 17.58 -7.15 10.24
N LYS A 15 18.46 -6.15 10.11
CA LYS A 15 18.07 -4.83 9.58
C LYS A 15 17.53 -4.92 8.15
N PHE A 16 18.16 -5.74 7.32
CA PHE A 16 17.71 -5.97 5.95
C PHE A 16 16.32 -6.59 5.92
N THR A 17 16.07 -7.60 6.75
CA THR A 17 14.77 -8.26 6.86
C THR A 17 13.69 -7.29 7.34
N GLN A 18 14.00 -6.45 8.33
CA GLN A 18 13.08 -5.42 8.82
C GLN A 18 12.74 -4.39 7.73
N ALA A 19 13.74 -3.97 6.96
CA ALA A 19 13.55 -3.04 5.84
C ALA A 19 12.65 -3.64 4.76
N LEU A 20 12.84 -4.93 4.42
CA LEU A 20 11.97 -5.63 3.47
C LEU A 20 10.53 -5.73 3.96
N LYS A 21 10.32 -6.03 5.24
CA LYS A 21 8.97 -6.09 5.83
C LYS A 21 8.28 -4.74 5.80
N ALA A 22 9.00 -3.66 6.13
CA ALA A 22 8.48 -2.31 6.10
C ALA A 22 8.10 -1.90 4.67
N ASP A 23 8.92 -2.24 3.68
CA ASP A 23 8.65 -1.96 2.28
C ASP A 23 7.41 -2.71 1.77
N LYS A 24 7.30 -4.00 2.07
CA LYS A 24 6.11 -4.80 1.73
C LYS A 24 4.85 -4.24 2.35
N LYS A 25 4.91 -3.85 3.61
CA LYS A 25 3.77 -3.22 4.30
C LYS A 25 3.35 -1.92 3.64
N PHE A 26 4.32 -1.09 3.29
CA PHE A 26 4.08 0.17 2.59
C PHE A 26 3.38 -0.05 1.24
N VAL A 27 3.87 -1.01 0.43
CA VAL A 27 3.27 -1.36 -0.85
C VAL A 27 1.83 -1.84 -0.70
N LEU A 28 1.57 -2.71 0.28
CA LEU A 28 0.22 -3.21 0.55
C LEU A 28 -0.74 -2.09 0.96
N GLU A 29 -0.29 -1.18 1.83
CA GLU A 29 -1.09 -0.03 2.25
C GLU A 29 -1.39 0.90 1.08
N LYS A 30 -0.41 1.14 0.22
CA LYS A 30 -0.57 1.95 -0.99
C LYS A 30 -1.59 1.32 -1.94
N GLU A 31 -1.53 0.00 -2.15
CA GLU A 31 -2.48 -0.72 -2.98
C GLU A 31 -3.91 -0.65 -2.42
N LYS A 32 -4.06 -0.80 -1.09
CA LYS A 32 -5.36 -0.65 -0.42
C LYS A 32 -5.94 0.74 -0.63
N MET A 33 -5.14 1.78 -0.47
CA MET A 33 -5.58 3.17 -0.68
C MET A 33 -5.99 3.41 -2.13
N LYS A 34 -5.22 2.89 -3.08
CA LYS A 34 -5.55 2.97 -4.49
C LYS A 34 -6.90 2.34 -4.78
N LYS A 35 -7.15 1.15 -4.24
CA LYS A 35 -8.42 0.43 -4.41
C LYS A 35 -9.59 1.22 -3.81
N VAL A 36 -9.43 1.71 -2.58
CA VAL A 36 -10.45 2.54 -1.92
C VAL A 36 -10.76 3.79 -2.74
N ASN A 37 -9.75 4.47 -3.25
CA ASN A 37 -9.93 5.64 -4.09
C ASN A 37 -10.65 5.31 -5.41
N GLN A 38 -10.30 4.19 -6.04
CA GLN A 38 -10.97 3.73 -7.27
C GLN A 38 -12.44 3.43 -7.02
N GLU A 39 -12.78 2.76 -5.91
CA GLU A 39 -14.16 2.48 -5.53
C GLU A 39 -14.94 3.76 -5.25
N LYS A 40 -14.32 4.71 -4.54
CA LYS A 40 -14.92 6.03 -4.28
C LYS A 40 -15.22 6.79 -5.56
N MET A 41 -14.25 6.82 -6.48
CA MET A 41 -14.42 7.50 -7.76
C MET A 41 -15.51 6.84 -8.63
N ALA A 42 -15.59 5.50 -8.60
CA ALA A 42 -16.64 4.77 -9.30
C ALA A 42 -18.02 5.10 -8.76
N LYS A 43 -18.18 5.17 -7.43
CA LYS A 43 -19.45 5.58 -6.79
C LYS A 43 -19.84 7.00 -7.15
N LEU A 44 -18.90 7.94 -7.10
CA LEU A 44 -19.15 9.33 -7.47
C LEU A 44 -19.57 9.46 -8.93
N LYS A 45 -18.93 8.72 -9.81
CA LYS A 45 -19.28 8.68 -11.24
C LYS A 45 -20.71 8.15 -11.43
N ALA A 46 -21.05 7.04 -10.75
CA ALA A 46 -22.38 6.44 -10.82
C ALA A 46 -23.46 7.40 -10.33
N LEU A 47 -23.21 8.11 -9.21
CA LEU A 47 -24.15 9.11 -8.69
C LEU A 47 -24.34 10.28 -9.67
N ARG A 48 -23.26 10.75 -10.27
CA ARG A 48 -23.33 11.84 -11.27
C ARG A 48 -24.13 11.42 -12.49
N LEU A 49 -23.91 10.20 -13.00
CA LEU A 49 -24.65 9.68 -14.15
C LEU A 49 -26.12 9.49 -13.83
N ALA A 50 -26.45 9.00 -12.63
CA ALA A 50 -27.82 8.85 -12.17
C ALA A 50 -28.53 10.21 -12.07
N LYS A 51 -27.84 11.22 -11.55
CA LYS A 51 -28.35 12.59 -11.46
C LYS A 51 -28.63 13.17 -12.84
N GLU A 52 -27.69 13.04 -13.78
CA GLU A 52 -27.85 13.51 -15.15
C GLU A 52 -29.04 12.82 -15.85
N ALA A 53 -29.17 11.51 -15.66
CA ALA A 53 -30.29 10.76 -16.22
C ALA A 53 -31.65 11.23 -15.64
N SER A 54 -31.71 11.52 -14.35
CA SER A 54 -32.88 12.05 -13.67
C SER A 54 -33.24 13.46 -14.17
N GLU A 55 -32.27 14.31 -14.41
CA GLU A 55 -32.47 15.69 -14.87
C GLU A 55 -32.90 15.75 -16.35
N SER A 56 -32.47 14.78 -17.15
CA SER A 56 -32.82 14.75 -18.60
C SER A 56 -34.12 14.04 -18.89
N ALA A 57 -34.72 13.45 -17.90
CA ALA A 57 -36.07 12.88 -17.99
C ALA A 57 -37.12 13.94 -17.67
#